data_0a505dc3556a4c567ec01a63b5d67a46
#
_entry.id   0a505dc3556a4c567ec01a63b5d67a46
#
_cell.length_a   1.000
_cell.length_b   1.000
_cell.length_c   1.000
_cell.angle_alpha   90.00
_cell.angle_beta   90.00
_cell.angle_gamma   90.00
#
_symmetry.space_group_name_H-M   'P 1'
#
loop_
_entity.id
_entity.type
_entity.pdbx_description
1 polymer ?
#
loop_
_entity_poly.entity_id
_entity_poly.type
_entity_poly.pdbx_seq_one_letter_code
_entity_poly.pdbx_strand_id
1 'polypeptide(L)'
;RDYYASRGLGDVYKRQLVDNAIVVSDSALINMERGMRKRVAIMQACSTTALPLLAATVIAILTFLPIYYSPHITGELLSSLVVVIGVSLMFSWVFALTQTPFFIQEFVRRPRPEELKAALFDGKYYNRFRNALHWVLRHRSVTIGSLAIMLILSAWSFKFIPKVFVPALEKQYFTVDMWLPEGTNINETDRMASSLADYIRGHEETEMVSTYIGRTPPRYYLSNVSFGPQSNYAQILVKCKTSKDSKELHALLQDSIRQKYPEPLIKVNKFELSPLTEAVIEARFLGPDPAVLDSLAGKAIEIMRRNPKVADARNEWGNMSLMIRPVYDPVKAGALGITKAQMMQSVKSISDGTPVGIYRDNEKKVPVLLKSEGVHITDERYLGAVSYT
;
A
#
# COMPACT_ATOMS: atom_id res chain seq x y z
N ARG A 1 -12.55 -15.55 -3.41
CA ARG A 1 -13.16 -14.24 -3.78
C ARG A 1 -12.17 -13.33 -4.53
N ASP A 2 -10.88 -13.37 -4.21
CA ASP A 2 -9.85 -12.52 -4.84
C ASP A 2 -9.53 -12.92 -6.30
N TYR A 3 -9.82 -14.17 -6.69
CA TYR A 3 -9.65 -14.66 -8.06
C TYR A 3 -10.62 -14.01 -9.07
N TYR A 4 -11.80 -13.56 -8.62
CA TYR A 4 -12.76 -12.85 -9.48
C TYR A 4 -12.41 -11.36 -9.68
N ALA A 5 -11.78 -10.72 -8.71
CA ALA A 5 -11.33 -9.32 -8.83
C ALA A 5 -10.18 -9.18 -9.84
N SER A 6 -9.23 -10.13 -9.85
CA SER A 6 -8.13 -10.16 -10.83
C SER A 6 -8.60 -10.46 -12.26
N ARG A 7 -9.68 -11.27 -12.43
CA ARG A 7 -10.32 -11.48 -13.73
C ARG A 7 -10.98 -10.21 -14.26
N GLY A 8 -11.69 -9.45 -13.41
CA GLY A 8 -12.36 -8.21 -13.82
C GLY A 8 -11.38 -7.16 -14.35
N LEU A 9 -10.24 -6.96 -13.71
CA LEU A 9 -9.17 -6.07 -14.18
C LEU A 9 -8.57 -6.57 -15.51
N GLY A 10 -8.26 -7.85 -15.62
CA GLY A 10 -7.75 -8.45 -16.87
C GLY A 10 -8.72 -8.32 -18.05
N ASP A 11 -10.02 -8.39 -17.83
CA ASP A 11 -11.02 -8.25 -18.88
C ASP A 11 -11.19 -6.82 -19.37
N VAL A 12 -11.04 -5.81 -18.48
CA VAL A 12 -11.04 -4.39 -18.86
C VAL A 12 -9.86 -4.08 -19.78
N TYR A 13 -8.66 -4.56 -19.44
CA TYR A 13 -7.47 -4.34 -20.29
C TYR A 13 -7.54 -5.09 -21.60
N LYS A 14 -8.09 -6.31 -21.62
CA LYS A 14 -8.31 -7.07 -22.87
C LYS A 14 -9.24 -6.34 -23.83
N ARG A 15 -10.29 -5.67 -23.34
CA ARG A 15 -11.18 -4.86 -24.18
C ARG A 15 -10.45 -3.70 -24.83
N GLN A 16 -9.63 -2.97 -24.11
CA GLN A 16 -8.85 -1.85 -24.66
C GLN A 16 -7.86 -2.31 -25.75
N LEU A 17 -7.30 -3.52 -25.61
CA LEU A 17 -6.43 -4.09 -26.64
C LEU A 17 -7.17 -4.43 -27.95
N VAL A 18 -8.46 -4.73 -27.89
CA VAL A 18 -9.28 -5.10 -29.05
C VAL A 18 -9.87 -3.88 -29.75
N ASP A 19 -10.00 -2.74 -29.08
CA ASP A 19 -10.67 -1.54 -29.61
C ASP A 19 -10.07 -1.05 -30.93
N ASN A 20 -8.76 -1.03 -31.05
CA ASN A 20 -8.08 -0.65 -32.30
C ASN A 20 -8.48 -1.55 -33.48
N ALA A 21 -8.57 -2.85 -33.24
CA ALA A 21 -8.95 -3.84 -34.25
C ALA A 21 -10.43 -3.70 -34.64
N ILE A 22 -11.32 -3.38 -33.69
CA ILE A 22 -12.75 -3.15 -33.93
C ILE A 22 -12.94 -1.95 -34.85
N VAL A 23 -12.28 -0.83 -34.58
CA VAL A 23 -12.40 0.40 -35.40
C VAL A 23 -11.94 0.16 -36.83
N VAL A 24 -10.82 -0.53 -37.03
CA VAL A 24 -10.32 -0.86 -38.37
C VAL A 24 -11.28 -1.81 -39.10
N SER A 25 -11.81 -2.84 -38.38
CA SER A 25 -12.76 -3.79 -38.96
C SER A 25 -14.05 -3.13 -39.38
N ASP A 26 -14.62 -2.32 -38.50
CA ASP A 26 -15.88 -1.61 -38.76
C ASP A 26 -15.74 -0.63 -39.94
N SER A 27 -14.66 0.16 -39.97
CA SER A 27 -14.34 1.04 -41.07
C SER A 27 -14.19 0.30 -42.42
N ALA A 28 -13.54 -0.86 -42.41
CA ALA A 28 -13.39 -1.69 -43.60
C ALA A 28 -14.72 -2.28 -44.06
N LEU A 29 -15.58 -2.75 -43.14
CA LEU A 29 -16.92 -3.25 -43.42
C LEU A 29 -17.80 -2.17 -44.03
N ILE A 30 -17.85 -0.98 -43.45
CA ILE A 30 -18.61 0.17 -43.96
C ILE A 30 -18.15 0.53 -45.37
N ASN A 31 -16.84 0.54 -45.64
CA ASN A 31 -16.32 0.82 -46.96
C ASN A 31 -16.72 -0.26 -47.99
N MET A 32 -16.75 -1.54 -47.57
CA MET A 32 -17.25 -2.65 -48.43
C MET A 32 -18.76 -2.53 -48.71
N GLU A 33 -19.54 -2.16 -47.70
CA GLU A 33 -20.99 -1.91 -47.82
C GLU A 33 -21.31 -0.72 -48.73
N ARG A 34 -20.39 0.26 -48.81
CA ARG A 34 -20.45 1.37 -49.81
C ARG A 34 -20.11 0.94 -51.24
N GLY A 35 -19.87 -0.33 -51.48
CA GLY A 35 -19.60 -0.89 -52.81
C GLY A 35 -18.13 -0.89 -53.23
N MET A 36 -17.19 -0.54 -52.32
CA MET A 36 -15.76 -0.56 -52.66
C MET A 36 -15.25 -2.01 -52.84
N ARG A 37 -14.23 -2.21 -53.69
CA ARG A 37 -13.55 -3.47 -53.80
C ARG A 37 -12.88 -3.81 -52.45
N LYS A 38 -13.00 -5.05 -51.99
CA LYS A 38 -12.54 -5.52 -50.68
C LYS A 38 -11.13 -5.00 -50.32
N ARG A 39 -10.16 -5.19 -51.23
CA ARG A 39 -8.77 -4.76 -51.00
C ARG A 39 -8.64 -3.22 -50.84
N VAL A 40 -9.37 -2.46 -51.63
CA VAL A 40 -9.37 -0.99 -51.59
C VAL A 40 -10.04 -0.51 -50.28
N ALA A 41 -11.17 -1.11 -49.89
CA ALA A 41 -11.90 -0.81 -48.66
C ALA A 41 -11.03 -0.99 -47.41
N ILE A 42 -10.27 -2.09 -47.36
CA ILE A 42 -9.34 -2.39 -46.26
C ILE A 42 -8.18 -1.39 -46.22
N MET A 43 -7.53 -1.12 -47.37
CA MET A 43 -6.41 -0.18 -47.42
C MET A 43 -6.84 1.24 -47.00
N GLN A 44 -8.01 1.69 -47.46
CA GLN A 44 -8.56 2.96 -47.09
C GLN A 44 -8.93 3.04 -45.59
N ALA A 45 -9.53 1.98 -45.06
CA ALA A 45 -9.80 1.89 -43.62
C ALA A 45 -8.52 2.04 -42.80
N CYS A 46 -7.45 1.30 -43.13
CA CYS A 46 -6.17 1.42 -42.44
C CYS A 46 -5.55 2.79 -42.55
N SER A 47 -5.52 3.38 -43.75
CA SER A 47 -4.90 4.71 -43.96
C SER A 47 -5.64 5.85 -43.22
N THR A 48 -6.97 5.78 -43.14
CA THR A 48 -7.78 6.79 -42.47
C THR A 48 -7.78 6.65 -40.95
N THR A 49 -7.64 5.43 -40.42
CA THR A 49 -7.69 5.18 -38.97
C THR A 49 -6.33 5.10 -38.29
N ALA A 50 -5.25 4.86 -39.04
CA ALA A 50 -3.91 4.64 -38.46
C ALA A 50 -3.45 5.76 -37.53
N LEU A 51 -3.49 7.01 -38.00
CA LEU A 51 -3.00 8.17 -37.22
C LEU A 51 -3.92 8.50 -36.03
N PRO A 52 -5.27 8.56 -36.19
CA PRO A 52 -6.17 8.75 -35.04
C PRO A 52 -6.03 7.68 -33.98
N LEU A 53 -5.88 6.41 -34.35
CA LEU A 53 -5.68 5.31 -33.39
C LEU A 53 -4.33 5.40 -32.69
N LEU A 54 -3.26 5.81 -33.39
CA LEU A 54 -1.96 6.04 -32.76
C LEU A 54 -2.06 7.17 -31.72
N ALA A 55 -2.70 8.29 -32.09
CA ALA A 55 -2.88 9.39 -31.17
C ALA A 55 -3.67 8.98 -29.92
N ALA A 56 -4.75 8.22 -30.08
CA ALA A 56 -5.53 7.68 -28.96
C ALA A 56 -4.69 6.74 -28.07
N THR A 57 -3.89 5.87 -28.68
CA THR A 57 -3.00 4.95 -27.99
C THR A 57 -1.93 5.70 -27.17
N VAL A 58 -1.31 6.73 -27.77
CA VAL A 58 -0.32 7.58 -27.08
C VAL A 58 -0.96 8.33 -25.91
N ILE A 59 -2.15 8.91 -26.10
CA ILE A 59 -2.88 9.59 -25.01
C ILE A 59 -3.20 8.62 -23.88
N ALA A 60 -3.62 7.39 -24.19
CA ALA A 60 -3.87 6.36 -23.18
C ALA A 60 -2.60 6.02 -22.38
N ILE A 61 -1.44 5.88 -23.03
CA ILE A 61 -0.15 5.63 -22.37
C ILE A 61 0.24 6.83 -21.49
N LEU A 62 0.11 8.05 -21.99
CA LEU A 62 0.43 9.28 -21.27
C LEU A 62 -0.41 9.45 -19.99
N THR A 63 -1.64 8.92 -19.98
CA THR A 63 -2.51 8.95 -18.80
C THR A 63 -1.93 8.15 -17.63
N PHE A 64 -1.17 7.08 -17.89
CA PHE A 64 -0.50 6.28 -16.87
C PHE A 64 0.89 6.80 -16.48
N LEU A 65 1.48 7.69 -17.28
CA LEU A 65 2.83 8.19 -17.07
C LEU A 65 3.09 8.87 -15.71
N PRO A 66 2.14 9.62 -15.12
CA PRO A 66 2.31 10.19 -13.78
C PRO A 66 2.55 9.15 -12.69
N ILE A 67 2.00 7.94 -12.84
CA ILE A 67 2.23 6.82 -11.90
C ILE A 67 3.69 6.35 -11.99
N TYR A 68 4.22 6.26 -13.20
CA TYR A 68 5.62 5.85 -13.44
C TYR A 68 6.63 6.82 -12.81
N TYR A 69 6.37 8.12 -12.85
CA TYR A 69 7.24 9.16 -12.29
C TYR A 69 6.96 9.47 -10.81
N SER A 70 6.02 8.78 -10.18
CA SER A 70 5.73 9.00 -8.76
C SER A 70 6.91 8.54 -7.89
N PRO A 71 7.50 9.41 -7.05
CA PRO A 71 8.63 9.05 -6.17
C PRO A 71 8.20 8.20 -4.96
N HIS A 72 6.95 7.78 -4.90
CA HIS A 72 6.37 7.01 -3.82
C HIS A 72 6.56 5.49 -4.02
N ILE A 73 6.60 4.71 -2.94
CA ILE A 73 6.63 3.23 -2.97
C ILE A 73 5.55 2.65 -3.91
N THR A 74 4.39 3.30 -3.96
CA THR A 74 3.30 2.92 -4.89
C THR A 74 3.70 3.11 -6.36
N GLY A 75 4.48 4.16 -6.68
CA GLY A 75 5.03 4.37 -8.01
C GLY A 75 6.00 3.26 -8.40
N GLU A 76 6.90 2.87 -7.49
CA GLU A 76 7.84 1.76 -7.71
C GLU A 76 7.11 0.43 -7.97
N LEU A 77 6.10 0.10 -7.17
CA LEU A 77 5.28 -1.11 -7.34
C LEU A 77 4.50 -1.13 -8.67
N LEU A 78 3.99 0.02 -9.12
CA LEU A 78 3.14 0.12 -10.30
C LEU A 78 3.90 0.49 -11.57
N SER A 79 5.17 0.87 -11.47
CA SER A 79 6.00 1.26 -12.64
C SER A 79 6.08 0.17 -13.70
N SER A 80 6.28 -1.07 -13.30
CA SER A 80 6.31 -2.23 -14.20
C SER A 80 4.96 -2.42 -14.93
N LEU A 81 3.84 -2.17 -14.25
CA LEU A 81 2.51 -2.25 -14.83
C LEU A 81 2.33 -1.20 -15.95
N VAL A 82 2.80 0.04 -15.73
CA VAL A 82 2.73 1.12 -16.73
C VAL A 82 3.51 0.74 -17.99
N VAL A 83 4.71 0.18 -17.83
CA VAL A 83 5.54 -0.28 -18.96
C VAL A 83 4.84 -1.39 -19.75
N VAL A 84 4.31 -2.39 -19.05
CA VAL A 84 3.60 -3.53 -19.68
C VAL A 84 2.37 -3.04 -20.43
N ILE A 85 1.56 -2.13 -19.84
CA ILE A 85 0.39 -1.55 -20.51
C ILE A 85 0.83 -0.76 -21.76
N GLY A 86 1.85 0.09 -21.64
CA GLY A 86 2.34 0.91 -22.74
C GLY A 86 2.81 0.06 -23.93
N VAL A 87 3.64 -0.93 -23.67
CA VAL A 87 4.13 -1.86 -24.70
C VAL A 87 2.98 -2.65 -25.33
N SER A 88 2.05 -3.16 -24.52
CA SER A 88 0.89 -3.93 -25.00
C SER A 88 -0.03 -3.08 -25.88
N LEU A 89 -0.29 -1.82 -25.54
CA LEU A 89 -1.10 -0.90 -26.32
C LEU A 89 -0.43 -0.56 -27.66
N MET A 90 0.89 -0.35 -27.67
CA MET A 90 1.64 -0.13 -28.92
C MET A 90 1.59 -1.35 -29.84
N PHE A 91 1.77 -2.54 -29.30
CA PHE A 91 1.61 -3.78 -30.10
C PHE A 91 0.18 -3.95 -30.60
N SER A 92 -0.83 -3.61 -29.79
CA SER A 92 -2.23 -3.63 -30.22
C SER A 92 -2.47 -2.76 -31.45
N TRP A 93 -1.90 -1.54 -31.49
CA TRP A 93 -1.97 -0.65 -32.64
C TRP A 93 -1.31 -1.28 -33.87
N VAL A 94 -0.11 -1.85 -33.75
CA VAL A 94 0.59 -2.54 -34.85
C VAL A 94 -0.25 -3.71 -35.38
N PHE A 95 -0.79 -4.56 -34.49
CA PHE A 95 -1.59 -5.71 -34.89
C PHE A 95 -2.94 -5.31 -35.49
N ALA A 96 -3.54 -4.23 -35.04
CA ALA A 96 -4.76 -3.70 -35.64
C ALA A 96 -4.56 -3.29 -37.10
N LEU A 97 -3.38 -2.79 -37.46
CA LEU A 97 -3.06 -2.36 -38.82
C LEU A 97 -2.43 -3.44 -39.69
N THR A 98 -2.00 -4.55 -39.11
CA THR A 98 -1.37 -5.68 -39.86
C THR A 98 -2.23 -6.93 -39.86
N GLN A 99 -2.52 -7.50 -38.70
CA GLN A 99 -3.28 -8.75 -38.58
C GLN A 99 -4.76 -8.57 -38.90
N THR A 100 -5.39 -7.47 -38.43
CA THR A 100 -6.81 -7.27 -38.69
C THR A 100 -7.14 -7.13 -40.16
N PRO A 101 -6.43 -6.34 -40.99
CA PRO A 101 -6.58 -6.32 -42.43
C PRO A 101 -6.40 -7.69 -43.12
N PHE A 102 -5.41 -8.47 -42.66
CA PHE A 102 -5.17 -9.80 -43.14
C PHE A 102 -6.38 -10.72 -42.87
N PHE A 103 -6.88 -10.76 -41.65
CA PHE A 103 -8.05 -11.55 -41.27
C PHE A 103 -9.32 -11.11 -42.02
N ILE A 104 -9.53 -9.82 -42.19
CA ILE A 104 -10.66 -9.32 -42.97
C ILE A 104 -10.51 -9.78 -44.43
N GLN A 105 -9.31 -9.70 -45.00
CA GLN A 105 -9.04 -10.14 -46.37
C GLN A 105 -9.33 -11.62 -46.55
N GLU A 106 -9.01 -12.48 -45.60
CA GLU A 106 -9.14 -13.93 -45.70
C GLU A 106 -10.55 -14.40 -45.33
N PHE A 107 -11.07 -14.00 -44.18
CA PHE A 107 -12.26 -14.62 -43.60
C PHE A 107 -13.57 -13.86 -43.84
N VAL A 108 -13.55 -12.54 -44.09
CA VAL A 108 -14.78 -11.76 -44.26
C VAL A 108 -15.27 -11.89 -45.68
N ARG A 109 -16.51 -12.34 -45.89
CA ARG A 109 -17.18 -12.41 -47.20
C ARG A 109 -17.63 -11.00 -47.64
N ARG A 110 -17.66 -10.77 -48.96
CA ARG A 110 -18.24 -9.53 -49.49
C ARG A 110 -19.75 -9.49 -49.22
N PRO A 111 -20.31 -8.35 -48.83
CA PRO A 111 -21.78 -8.17 -48.74
C PRO A 111 -22.42 -8.48 -50.10
N ARG A 112 -23.59 -9.10 -50.08
CA ARG A 112 -24.35 -9.37 -51.31
C ARG A 112 -24.92 -8.07 -51.89
N PRO A 113 -25.13 -7.96 -53.21
CA PRO A 113 -25.69 -6.77 -53.83
C PRO A 113 -27.05 -6.34 -53.29
N GLU A 114 -27.81 -7.25 -52.73
CA GLU A 114 -29.09 -6.99 -52.09
C GLU A 114 -28.93 -6.31 -50.68
N GLU A 115 -27.87 -6.64 -49.97
CA GLU A 115 -27.50 -6.06 -48.67
C GLU A 115 -26.97 -4.62 -48.84
N LEU A 116 -26.34 -4.33 -49.99
CA LEU A 116 -25.85 -3.00 -50.35
C LEU A 116 -26.96 -1.94 -50.60
N LYS A 117 -28.19 -2.39 -50.84
CA LYS A 117 -29.36 -1.53 -51.06
C LYS A 117 -30.12 -1.17 -49.79
N ALA A 118 -29.89 -1.85 -48.69
CA ALA A 118 -30.43 -1.51 -47.39
C ALA A 118 -29.76 -0.21 -46.90
N ALA A 119 -30.57 0.81 -46.65
CA ALA A 119 -30.05 2.09 -46.14
C ALA A 119 -29.32 1.86 -44.80
N LEU A 120 -27.99 1.95 -44.88
CA LEU A 120 -27.06 1.82 -43.78
C LEU A 120 -27.40 2.81 -42.69
N PHE A 121 -28.11 2.78 -41.79
CA PHE A 121 -28.44 3.78 -40.77
C PHE A 121 -29.80 4.47 -40.84
N ASP A 122 -30.84 3.79 -41.32
CA ASP A 122 -32.21 4.34 -41.41
C ASP A 122 -33.11 3.94 -40.21
N GLY A 123 -32.52 3.39 -39.15
CA GLY A 123 -33.25 3.04 -37.91
C GLY A 123 -33.72 4.29 -37.13
N LYS A 124 -34.89 4.16 -36.42
CA LYS A 124 -35.43 5.23 -35.58
C LYS A 124 -34.42 5.84 -34.60
N TYR A 125 -33.50 5.02 -34.09
CA TYR A 125 -32.42 5.46 -33.19
C TYR A 125 -31.36 6.28 -33.92
N TYR A 126 -30.97 5.90 -35.12
CA TYR A 126 -30.01 6.64 -35.92
C TYR A 126 -30.56 7.98 -36.37
N ASN A 127 -31.82 8.07 -36.75
CA ASN A 127 -32.46 9.33 -37.12
C ASN A 127 -32.57 10.29 -35.93
N ARG A 128 -32.88 9.75 -34.72
CA ARG A 128 -32.89 10.59 -33.51
C ARG A 128 -31.47 11.08 -33.17
N PHE A 129 -30.47 10.24 -33.27
CA PHE A 129 -29.06 10.63 -33.07
C PHE A 129 -28.60 11.64 -34.10
N ARG A 130 -28.91 11.43 -35.36
CA ARG A 130 -28.61 12.37 -36.46
C ARG A 130 -29.23 13.74 -36.21
N ASN A 131 -30.47 13.78 -35.80
CA ASN A 131 -31.16 15.06 -35.48
C ASN A 131 -30.53 15.77 -34.29
N ALA A 132 -30.16 15.01 -33.23
CA ALA A 132 -29.44 15.56 -32.09
C ALA A 132 -28.08 16.13 -32.50
N LEU A 133 -27.32 15.40 -33.33
CA LEU A 133 -26.03 15.85 -33.83
C LEU A 133 -26.17 17.12 -34.69
N HIS A 134 -27.16 17.16 -35.57
CA HIS A 134 -27.47 18.36 -36.37
C HIS A 134 -27.84 19.56 -35.50
N TRP A 135 -28.62 19.33 -34.42
CA TRP A 135 -28.98 20.39 -33.47
C TRP A 135 -27.73 20.95 -32.77
N VAL A 136 -26.86 20.05 -32.24
CA VAL A 136 -25.59 20.40 -31.59
C VAL A 136 -24.69 21.22 -32.54
N LEU A 137 -24.52 20.77 -33.78
CA LEU A 137 -23.68 21.46 -34.78
C LEU A 137 -24.28 22.80 -35.22
N ARG A 138 -25.60 22.90 -35.25
CA ARG A 138 -26.31 24.17 -35.61
C ARG A 138 -26.21 25.20 -34.50
N HIS A 139 -26.24 24.77 -33.24
CA HIS A 139 -26.20 25.64 -32.06
C HIS A 139 -24.84 25.65 -31.39
N ARG A 140 -23.80 26.02 -32.15
CA ARG A 140 -22.38 25.93 -31.68
C ARG A 140 -22.14 26.67 -30.36
N SER A 141 -22.70 27.88 -30.21
CA SER A 141 -22.55 28.68 -29.00
C SER A 141 -23.15 28.01 -27.75
N VAL A 142 -24.34 27.40 -27.92
CA VAL A 142 -24.98 26.64 -26.80
C VAL A 142 -24.17 25.42 -26.45
N THR A 143 -23.66 24.72 -27.46
CA THR A 143 -22.84 23.51 -27.24
C THR A 143 -21.52 23.86 -26.55
N ILE A 144 -20.81 24.90 -27.03
CA ILE A 144 -19.56 25.34 -26.41
C ILE A 144 -19.83 25.86 -24.99
N GLY A 145 -20.91 26.61 -24.77
CA GLY A 145 -21.31 27.10 -23.46
C GLY A 145 -21.64 26.00 -22.49
N SER A 146 -22.39 24.98 -22.92
CA SER A 146 -22.69 23.82 -22.07
C SER A 146 -21.44 22.99 -21.71
N LEU A 147 -20.51 22.80 -22.64
CA LEU A 147 -19.23 22.14 -22.37
C LEU A 147 -18.37 22.97 -21.40
N ALA A 148 -18.32 24.30 -21.57
CA ALA A 148 -17.59 25.17 -20.65
C ALA A 148 -18.18 25.12 -19.23
N ILE A 149 -19.50 25.16 -19.10
CA ILE A 149 -20.19 25.02 -17.79
C ILE A 149 -19.90 23.65 -17.18
N MET A 150 -19.97 22.57 -17.96
CA MET A 150 -19.66 21.23 -17.50
C MET A 150 -18.21 21.11 -17.00
N LEU A 151 -17.26 21.73 -17.70
CA LEU A 151 -15.85 21.79 -17.33
C LEU A 151 -15.63 22.56 -16.02
N ILE A 152 -16.30 23.71 -15.86
CA ILE A 152 -16.24 24.53 -14.65
C ILE A 152 -16.84 23.75 -13.46
N LEU A 153 -17.98 23.10 -13.64
CA LEU A 153 -18.62 22.27 -12.61
C LEU A 153 -17.75 21.07 -12.25
N SER A 154 -17.11 20.44 -13.22
CA SER A 154 -16.14 19.35 -12.99
C SER A 154 -14.94 19.85 -12.20
N ALA A 155 -14.34 20.96 -12.60
CA ALA A 155 -13.21 21.55 -11.87
C ALA A 155 -13.59 21.95 -10.43
N TRP A 156 -14.80 22.50 -10.25
CA TRP A 156 -15.30 22.81 -8.91
C TRP A 156 -15.55 21.56 -8.06
N SER A 157 -16.05 20.49 -8.66
CA SER A 157 -16.27 19.18 -8.01
C SER A 157 -14.98 18.54 -7.51
N PHE A 158 -13.83 18.81 -8.13
CA PHE A 158 -12.52 18.33 -7.63
C PHE A 158 -12.21 18.78 -6.20
N LYS A 159 -12.80 19.87 -5.74
CA LYS A 159 -12.64 20.37 -4.37
C LYS A 159 -13.22 19.39 -3.32
N PHE A 160 -14.22 18.60 -3.71
CA PHE A 160 -14.90 17.65 -2.81
C PHE A 160 -14.29 16.24 -2.85
N ILE A 161 -13.39 15.98 -3.79
CA ILE A 161 -12.74 14.67 -3.90
C ILE A 161 -11.58 14.60 -2.90
N PRO A 162 -11.55 13.60 -2.02
CA PRO A 162 -10.43 13.40 -1.11
C PRO A 162 -9.15 13.14 -1.91
N LYS A 163 -8.09 13.89 -1.61
CA LYS A 163 -6.78 13.79 -2.28
C LYS A 163 -5.97 12.61 -1.72
N VAL A 164 -6.53 11.41 -1.78
CA VAL A 164 -5.89 10.19 -1.33
C VAL A 164 -5.66 9.30 -2.54
N PHE A 165 -4.40 8.92 -2.78
CA PHE A 165 -4.04 8.09 -3.93
C PHE A 165 -4.56 6.65 -3.79
N VAL A 166 -4.40 6.06 -2.60
CA VAL A 166 -4.95 4.75 -2.24
C VAL A 166 -5.73 4.91 -0.95
N PRO A 167 -7.07 4.84 -0.99
CA PRO A 167 -7.87 4.95 0.22
C PRO A 167 -7.67 3.71 1.10
N ALA A 168 -7.77 3.91 2.42
CA ALA A 168 -7.81 2.81 3.36
C ALA A 168 -9.01 1.91 3.07
N LEU A 169 -8.83 0.60 3.25
CA LEU A 169 -9.89 -0.36 3.01
C LEU A 169 -10.95 -0.25 4.13
N GLU A 170 -12.21 -0.15 3.73
CA GLU A 170 -13.34 -0.26 4.65
C GLU A 170 -13.58 -1.72 5.01
N LYS A 171 -12.77 -2.26 5.92
CA LYS A 171 -12.89 -3.62 6.45
C LYS A 171 -13.42 -3.61 7.88
N GLN A 172 -13.95 -4.76 8.30
CA GLN A 172 -14.39 -5.00 9.68
C GLN A 172 -13.22 -5.13 10.67
N TYR A 173 -11.97 -5.01 10.21
CA TYR A 173 -10.76 -5.21 10.99
C TYR A 173 -9.90 -3.96 11.00
N PHE A 174 -9.25 -3.72 12.13
CA PHE A 174 -8.15 -2.77 12.26
C PHE A 174 -7.14 -3.28 13.28
N THR A 175 -5.94 -2.69 13.32
CA THR A 175 -4.90 -3.06 14.28
C THR A 175 -4.60 -1.91 15.21
N VAL A 176 -4.22 -2.26 16.42
CA VAL A 176 -3.69 -1.33 17.42
C VAL A 176 -2.29 -1.81 17.77
N ASP A 177 -1.29 -1.04 17.38
CA ASP A 177 0.10 -1.29 17.69
C ASP A 177 0.47 -0.50 18.93
N MET A 178 1.18 -1.14 19.86
CA MET A 178 1.60 -0.56 21.13
C MET A 178 3.10 -0.76 21.32
N TRP A 179 3.82 0.31 21.60
CA TRP A 179 5.22 0.28 22.00
C TRP A 179 5.38 0.91 23.38
N LEU A 180 6.02 0.19 24.26
CA LEU A 180 6.52 0.66 25.55
C LEU A 180 7.97 1.18 25.39
N PRO A 181 8.52 1.92 26.37
CA PRO A 181 9.92 2.32 26.33
C PRO A 181 10.87 1.14 26.12
N GLU A 182 11.98 1.40 25.41
CA GLU A 182 13.02 0.40 25.19
C GLU A 182 13.53 -0.19 26.52
N GLY A 183 13.76 -1.51 26.55
CA GLY A 183 14.16 -2.20 27.78
C GLY A 183 13.02 -2.67 28.68
N THR A 184 11.76 -2.37 28.31
CA THR A 184 10.61 -2.88 29.08
C THR A 184 10.53 -4.39 29.03
N ASN A 185 10.24 -5.01 30.19
CA ASN A 185 10.07 -6.46 30.30
C ASN A 185 8.79 -6.91 29.58
N ILE A 186 8.86 -8.06 28.93
CA ILE A 186 7.73 -8.62 28.17
C ILE A 186 6.49 -8.85 29.04
N ASN A 187 6.65 -9.15 30.33
CA ASN A 187 5.53 -9.32 31.26
C ASN A 187 4.78 -8.02 31.51
N GLU A 188 5.50 -6.89 31.54
CA GLU A 188 4.87 -5.57 31.65
C GLU A 188 4.14 -5.19 30.34
N THR A 189 4.75 -5.53 29.21
CA THR A 189 4.09 -5.38 27.91
C THR A 189 2.82 -6.22 27.82
N ASP A 190 2.85 -7.45 28.30
CA ASP A 190 1.66 -8.32 28.39
C ASP A 190 0.57 -7.71 29.26
N ARG A 191 0.93 -7.24 30.48
CA ARG A 191 -0.01 -6.62 31.41
C ARG A 191 -0.70 -5.42 30.79
N MET A 192 0.07 -4.54 30.15
CA MET A 192 -0.45 -3.32 29.53
C MET A 192 -1.29 -3.62 28.29
N ALA A 193 -0.83 -4.56 27.44
CA ALA A 193 -1.55 -4.98 26.23
C ALA A 193 -2.87 -5.67 26.56
N SER A 194 -2.89 -6.51 27.62
CA SER A 194 -4.10 -7.16 28.10
C SER A 194 -5.11 -6.14 28.63
N SER A 195 -4.67 -5.16 29.43
CA SER A 195 -5.53 -4.07 29.88
C SER A 195 -6.15 -3.26 28.73
N LEU A 196 -5.35 -2.96 27.70
CA LEU A 196 -5.82 -2.27 26.49
C LEU A 196 -6.80 -3.13 25.70
N ALA A 197 -6.52 -4.43 25.56
CA ALA A 197 -7.41 -5.37 24.88
C ALA A 197 -8.76 -5.52 25.59
N ASP A 198 -8.78 -5.54 26.92
CA ASP A 198 -10.00 -5.59 27.71
C ASP A 198 -10.81 -4.28 27.57
N TYR A 199 -10.13 -3.14 27.53
CA TYR A 199 -10.78 -1.87 27.25
C TYR A 199 -11.47 -1.88 25.86
N ILE A 200 -10.77 -2.35 24.82
CA ILE A 200 -11.33 -2.43 23.47
C ILE A 200 -12.48 -3.44 23.41
N ARG A 201 -12.35 -4.57 24.11
CA ARG A 201 -13.39 -5.62 24.18
C ARG A 201 -14.69 -5.14 24.86
N GLY A 202 -14.58 -4.14 25.75
CA GLY A 202 -15.73 -3.55 26.43
C GLY A 202 -16.65 -2.71 25.52
N HIS A 203 -16.25 -2.42 24.28
CA HIS A 203 -17.09 -1.70 23.33
C HIS A 203 -18.06 -2.64 22.59
N GLU A 204 -19.32 -2.25 22.47
CA GLU A 204 -20.37 -3.08 21.83
C GLU A 204 -20.12 -3.38 20.36
N GLU A 205 -19.39 -2.53 19.68
CA GLU A 205 -19.00 -2.66 18.26
C GLU A 205 -17.98 -3.79 18.03
N THR A 206 -17.31 -4.24 19.09
CA THR A 206 -16.26 -5.25 19.01
C THR A 206 -16.86 -6.65 18.96
N GLU A 207 -16.41 -7.45 18.00
CA GLU A 207 -16.75 -8.87 17.88
C GLU A 207 -15.68 -9.78 18.47
N MET A 208 -14.39 -9.48 18.15
CA MET A 208 -13.25 -10.28 18.59
C MET A 208 -11.99 -9.42 18.75
N VAL A 209 -11.21 -9.70 19.77
CA VAL A 209 -9.89 -9.09 20.02
C VAL A 209 -8.85 -10.18 20.15
N SER A 210 -7.78 -10.11 19.35
CA SER A 210 -6.63 -11.01 19.43
C SER A 210 -5.37 -10.21 19.72
N THR A 211 -4.66 -10.58 20.79
CA THR A 211 -3.45 -9.87 21.24
C THR A 211 -2.21 -10.70 20.95
N TYR A 212 -1.20 -10.06 20.36
CA TYR A 212 0.10 -10.64 20.06
C TYR A 212 1.16 -9.83 20.80
N ILE A 213 1.93 -10.51 21.67
CA ILE A 213 2.89 -9.88 22.56
C ILE A 213 4.30 -10.23 22.14
N GLY A 214 5.20 -9.26 22.12
CA GLY A 214 6.59 -9.45 21.77
C GLY A 214 6.87 -9.61 20.28
N ARG A 215 5.88 -9.65 19.42
CA ARG A 215 6.00 -9.73 17.96
C ARG A 215 4.66 -9.51 17.28
N THR A 216 4.69 -9.22 15.97
CA THR A 216 3.49 -9.28 15.14
C THR A 216 3.07 -10.72 14.87
N PRO A 217 1.78 -10.97 14.55
CA PRO A 217 1.34 -12.24 14.01
C PRO A 217 2.06 -12.57 12.69
N PRO A 218 2.06 -13.83 12.24
CA PRO A 218 2.48 -14.18 10.89
C PRO A 218 1.76 -13.29 9.86
N ARG A 219 2.45 -12.92 8.79
CA ARG A 219 1.91 -11.99 7.79
C ARG A 219 0.61 -12.53 7.20
N TYR A 220 -0.50 -11.91 7.55
CA TYR A 220 -1.86 -12.28 7.12
C TYR A 220 -2.45 -11.26 6.14
N TYR A 221 -1.78 -10.13 5.93
CA TYR A 221 -2.20 -9.09 5.01
C TYR A 221 -0.98 -8.45 4.32
N LEU A 222 -1.13 -8.04 3.06
CA LEU A 222 -0.01 -7.59 2.23
C LEU A 222 0.73 -6.36 2.79
N SER A 223 -0.02 -5.37 3.27
CA SER A 223 0.54 -4.12 3.79
C SER A 223 0.89 -4.17 5.28
N ASN A 224 0.64 -5.29 5.96
CA ASN A 224 1.02 -5.42 7.36
C ASN A 224 2.54 -5.61 7.49
N VAL A 225 3.18 -4.65 8.16
CA VAL A 225 4.61 -4.76 8.46
C VAL A 225 4.78 -5.80 9.57
N SER A 226 5.68 -6.74 9.35
CA SER A 226 6.00 -7.74 10.35
C SER A 226 7.24 -7.31 11.13
N PHE A 227 7.06 -7.04 12.42
CA PHE A 227 8.17 -6.79 13.35
C PHE A 227 8.69 -8.10 13.92
N GLY A 228 10.01 -8.21 14.03
CA GLY A 228 10.68 -9.30 14.72
C GLY A 228 10.40 -9.30 16.24
N PRO A 229 11.01 -10.22 17.01
CA PRO A 229 10.84 -10.27 18.46
C PRO A 229 11.32 -8.97 19.13
N GLN A 230 10.43 -8.32 19.87
CA GLN A 230 10.68 -7.08 20.63
C GLN A 230 9.90 -7.17 21.94
N SER A 231 10.59 -7.16 23.09
CA SER A 231 9.96 -7.31 24.41
C SER A 231 8.99 -6.17 24.75
N ASN A 232 9.20 -4.99 24.20
CA ASN A 232 8.42 -3.77 24.46
C ASN A 232 7.27 -3.53 23.45
N TYR A 233 6.99 -4.49 22.56
CA TYR A 233 5.97 -4.35 21.51
C TYR A 233 4.80 -5.31 21.67
N ALA A 234 3.60 -4.83 21.39
CA ALA A 234 2.41 -5.66 21.25
C ALA A 234 1.53 -5.15 20.10
N GLN A 235 0.85 -6.08 19.42
CA GLN A 235 -0.16 -5.78 18.42
C GLN A 235 -1.51 -6.41 18.81
N ILE A 236 -2.55 -5.60 18.75
CA ILE A 236 -3.92 -6.03 19.00
C ILE A 236 -4.68 -5.97 17.67
N LEU A 237 -5.18 -7.10 17.23
CA LEU A 237 -6.05 -7.22 16.06
C LEU A 237 -7.50 -7.17 16.54
N VAL A 238 -8.24 -6.18 16.08
CA VAL A 238 -9.64 -5.96 16.44
C VAL A 238 -10.53 -6.28 15.25
N LYS A 239 -11.54 -7.14 15.48
CA LYS A 239 -12.62 -7.42 14.56
C LYS A 239 -13.90 -6.79 15.10
N CYS A 240 -14.56 -5.97 14.28
CA CYS A 240 -15.86 -5.38 14.56
C CYS A 240 -16.99 -6.13 13.84
N LYS A 241 -18.21 -5.95 14.31
CA LYS A 241 -19.42 -6.58 13.75
C LYS A 241 -19.67 -6.14 12.30
N THR A 242 -19.48 -4.85 12.01
CA THR A 242 -19.64 -4.28 10.67
C THR A 242 -18.45 -3.37 10.30
N SER A 243 -18.31 -3.06 9.02
CA SER A 243 -17.30 -2.09 8.56
C SER A 243 -17.57 -0.68 9.05
N LYS A 244 -18.85 -0.34 9.32
CA LYS A 244 -19.26 0.94 9.88
C LYS A 244 -18.78 1.05 11.33
N ASP A 245 -19.05 0.03 12.13
CA ASP A 245 -18.62 -0.06 13.54
C ASP A 245 -17.10 0.04 13.64
N SER A 246 -16.38 -0.62 12.72
CA SER A 246 -14.91 -0.51 12.65
C SER A 246 -14.43 0.92 12.41
N LYS A 247 -15.14 1.70 11.58
CA LYS A 247 -14.80 3.09 11.29
C LYS A 247 -15.08 3.99 12.49
N GLU A 248 -16.20 3.79 13.16
CA GLU A 248 -16.63 4.56 14.33
C GLU A 248 -15.73 4.27 15.53
N LEU A 249 -15.50 2.99 15.83
CA LEU A 249 -14.61 2.56 16.93
C LEU A 249 -13.16 2.99 16.70
N HIS A 250 -12.65 2.89 15.47
CA HIS A 250 -11.31 3.37 15.13
C HIS A 250 -11.16 4.88 15.44
N ALA A 251 -12.13 5.71 15.03
CA ALA A 251 -12.08 7.14 15.28
C ALA A 251 -12.15 7.45 16.80
N LEU A 252 -13.04 6.78 17.52
CA LEU A 252 -13.17 6.92 18.97
C LEU A 252 -11.88 6.52 19.70
N LEU A 253 -11.29 5.40 19.34
CA LEU A 253 -10.05 4.90 19.95
C LEU A 253 -8.87 5.81 19.68
N GLN A 254 -8.79 6.43 18.49
CA GLN A 254 -7.71 7.35 18.13
C GLN A 254 -7.63 8.55 19.07
N ASP A 255 -8.78 9.03 19.55
CA ASP A 255 -8.87 10.19 20.47
C ASP A 255 -8.78 9.78 21.95
N SER A 256 -9.42 8.65 22.34
CA SER A 256 -9.59 8.26 23.75
C SER A 256 -8.41 7.47 24.33
N ILE A 257 -7.72 6.65 23.52
CA ILE A 257 -6.64 5.78 24.00
C ILE A 257 -5.49 6.59 24.61
N ARG A 258 -5.10 7.71 24.01
CA ARG A 258 -3.99 8.54 24.49
C ARG A 258 -4.23 9.16 25.85
N GLN A 259 -5.47 9.53 26.13
CA GLN A 259 -5.83 10.08 27.43
C GLN A 259 -5.81 9.02 28.52
N LYS A 260 -6.21 7.79 28.17
CA LYS A 260 -6.30 6.70 29.12
C LYS A 260 -4.97 5.96 29.34
N TYR A 261 -4.14 5.89 28.29
CA TYR A 261 -2.83 5.21 28.28
C TYR A 261 -1.75 6.19 27.81
N PRO A 262 -1.27 7.12 28.65
CA PRO A 262 -0.31 8.15 28.26
C PRO A 262 1.13 7.61 28.11
N GLU A 263 1.46 6.51 28.75
CA GLU A 263 2.82 5.95 28.81
C GLU A 263 3.24 5.23 27.52
N PRO A 264 2.46 4.27 26.98
CA PRO A 264 2.81 3.59 25.75
C PRO A 264 2.54 4.47 24.51
N LEU A 265 3.36 4.30 23.49
CA LEU A 265 3.06 4.80 22.17
C LEU A 265 2.04 3.87 21.53
N ILE A 266 0.82 4.35 21.30
CA ILE A 266 -0.25 3.56 20.70
C ILE A 266 -0.61 4.14 19.33
N LYS A 267 -0.68 3.28 18.32
CA LYS A 267 -1.07 3.63 16.96
C LYS A 267 -2.22 2.75 16.50
N VAL A 268 -3.34 3.37 16.15
CA VAL A 268 -4.52 2.68 15.61
C VAL A 268 -4.45 2.75 14.09
N ASN A 269 -4.26 1.59 13.42
CA ASN A 269 -4.02 1.51 11.99
C ASN A 269 -5.18 0.80 11.28
N LYS A 270 -5.66 1.39 10.17
CA LYS A 270 -6.55 0.71 9.22
C LYS A 270 -5.73 -0.14 8.25
N PHE A 271 -6.39 -1.14 7.67
CA PHE A 271 -5.78 -1.87 6.56
C PHE A 271 -5.75 -1.01 5.31
N GLU A 272 -4.59 -0.83 4.74
CA GLU A 272 -4.35 -0.08 3.50
C GLU A 272 -3.89 -1.03 2.39
N LEU A 273 -4.13 -0.67 1.14
CA LEU A 273 -3.62 -1.42 -0.02
C LEU A 273 -2.16 -1.08 -0.33
N SER A 274 -1.72 0.10 0.12
CA SER A 274 -0.32 0.54 0.01
C SER A 274 0.49 0.03 1.21
N PRO A 275 1.77 -0.29 1.05
CA PRO A 275 2.66 -0.49 2.17
C PRO A 275 2.57 0.70 3.12
N LEU A 276 2.36 0.43 4.40
CA LEU A 276 2.28 1.47 5.43
C LEU A 276 3.62 2.21 5.48
N THR A 277 3.58 3.49 5.25
CA THR A 277 4.65 4.38 5.71
C THR A 277 4.45 4.60 7.21
N GLU A 278 5.49 4.53 8.00
CA GLU A 278 5.38 4.69 9.46
C GLU A 278 4.82 6.06 9.84
N ALA A 279 5.10 7.08 9.05
CA ALA A 279 4.55 8.42 9.21
C ALA A 279 4.16 9.03 7.86
N VAL A 280 3.10 9.86 7.84
CA VAL A 280 2.64 10.58 6.64
C VAL A 280 3.60 11.73 6.29
N ILE A 281 4.22 12.33 7.31
CA ILE A 281 5.18 13.43 7.18
C ILE A 281 6.42 13.05 7.98
N GLU A 282 7.57 13.03 7.32
CA GLU A 282 8.86 12.75 7.93
C GLU A 282 9.78 13.94 7.75
N ALA A 283 10.38 14.41 8.85
CA ALA A 283 11.48 15.37 8.82
C ALA A 283 12.78 14.62 9.15
N ARG A 284 13.69 14.54 8.20
CA ARG A 284 14.93 13.79 8.33
C ARG A 284 16.12 14.72 8.55
N PHE A 285 16.80 14.54 9.68
CA PHE A 285 18.00 15.28 10.04
C PHE A 285 19.23 14.40 9.85
N LEU A 286 20.26 14.91 9.18
CA LEU A 286 21.51 14.21 8.91
C LEU A 286 22.68 15.01 9.50
N GLY A 287 23.56 14.35 10.21
CA GLY A 287 24.74 14.98 10.82
C GLY A 287 25.62 13.98 11.57
N PRO A 288 26.85 14.36 11.92
CA PRO A 288 27.81 13.48 12.60
C PRO A 288 27.57 13.35 14.10
N ASP A 289 26.88 14.31 14.73
CA ASP A 289 26.72 14.36 16.19
C ASP A 289 25.29 13.95 16.60
N PRO A 290 25.13 12.80 17.29
CA PRO A 290 23.83 12.33 17.75
C PRO A 290 23.11 13.28 18.71
N ALA A 291 23.83 13.96 19.60
CA ALA A 291 23.22 14.85 20.59
C ALA A 291 22.61 16.11 19.94
N VAL A 292 23.29 16.63 18.91
CA VAL A 292 22.77 17.74 18.09
C VAL A 292 21.53 17.30 17.31
N LEU A 293 21.55 16.08 16.71
CA LEU A 293 20.42 15.54 15.97
C LEU A 293 19.19 15.35 16.86
N ASP A 294 19.37 14.81 18.06
CA ASP A 294 18.27 14.62 19.02
C ASP A 294 17.68 15.97 19.46
N SER A 295 18.52 16.97 19.74
CA SER A 295 18.07 18.33 20.05
C SER A 295 17.26 18.95 18.91
N LEU A 296 17.69 18.77 17.66
CA LEU A 296 16.96 19.26 16.48
C LEU A 296 15.64 18.53 16.30
N ALA A 297 15.61 17.21 16.49
CA ALA A 297 14.39 16.40 16.45
C ALA A 297 13.39 16.85 17.51
N GLY A 298 13.85 17.11 18.73
CA GLY A 298 13.02 17.63 19.81
C GLY A 298 12.37 18.99 19.49
N LYS A 299 13.14 19.93 18.91
CA LYS A 299 12.62 21.22 18.45
C LYS A 299 11.59 21.05 17.30
N ALA A 300 11.85 20.15 16.37
CA ALA A 300 10.92 19.86 15.27
C ALA A 300 9.59 19.28 15.80
N ILE A 301 9.65 18.36 16.74
CA ILE A 301 8.48 17.79 17.41
C ILE A 301 7.66 18.87 18.11
N GLU A 302 8.31 19.78 18.82
CA GLU A 302 7.63 20.89 19.49
C GLU A 302 6.90 21.79 18.50
N ILE A 303 7.54 22.13 17.37
CA ILE A 303 6.91 22.91 16.30
C ILE A 303 5.73 22.17 15.69
N MET A 304 5.87 20.87 15.42
CA MET A 304 4.79 20.04 14.86
C MET A 304 3.59 19.98 15.80
N ARG A 305 3.81 19.80 17.11
CA ARG A 305 2.75 19.72 18.13
C ARG A 305 1.95 21.00 18.29
N ARG A 306 2.48 22.15 17.89
CA ARG A 306 1.73 23.43 17.86
C ARG A 306 0.62 23.45 16.81
N ASN A 307 0.68 22.56 15.82
CA ASN A 307 -0.37 22.47 14.80
C ASN A 307 -1.45 21.48 15.26
N PRO A 308 -2.71 21.92 15.44
CA PRO A 308 -3.80 21.05 15.92
C PRO A 308 -4.16 19.89 14.96
N LYS A 309 -3.67 19.93 13.72
CA LYS A 309 -3.86 18.84 12.75
C LYS A 309 -2.83 17.71 12.88
N VAL A 310 -1.79 17.90 13.67
CA VAL A 310 -0.79 16.87 13.94
C VAL A 310 -1.27 16.02 15.09
N ALA A 311 -1.68 14.82 14.80
CA ALA A 311 -2.15 13.87 15.80
C ALA A 311 -1.00 13.29 16.62
N ASP A 312 0.15 13.01 15.99
CA ASP A 312 1.33 12.45 16.64
C ASP A 312 2.61 12.98 15.99
N ALA A 313 3.57 13.38 16.84
CA ALA A 313 4.91 13.73 16.41
C ALA A 313 5.90 13.05 17.35
N ARG A 314 6.79 12.22 16.81
CA ARG A 314 7.76 11.42 17.56
C ARG A 314 9.13 11.42 16.92
N ASN A 315 10.15 11.16 17.73
CA ASN A 315 11.49 10.84 17.26
C ASN A 315 11.59 9.33 16.97
N GLU A 316 12.14 8.95 15.84
CA GLU A 316 12.35 7.55 15.45
C GLU A 316 13.34 6.84 16.39
N TRP A 317 14.28 7.56 16.99
CA TRP A 317 15.20 6.99 17.97
C TRP A 317 14.51 6.57 19.28
N GLY A 318 13.27 7.02 19.52
CA GLY A 318 12.54 6.71 20.74
C GLY A 318 13.15 7.34 21.99
N ASN A 319 12.87 6.74 23.14
CA ASN A 319 13.43 7.15 24.41
C ASN A 319 14.82 6.53 24.61
N MET A 320 15.72 7.26 25.25
CA MET A 320 17.01 6.72 25.66
C MET A 320 16.81 5.58 26.64
N SER A 321 17.44 4.44 26.39
CA SER A 321 17.46 3.29 27.30
C SER A 321 18.78 3.22 28.08
N LEU A 322 18.67 2.77 29.33
CA LEU A 322 19.85 2.53 30.15
C LEU A 322 20.59 1.29 29.59
N MET A 323 21.86 1.50 29.22
CA MET A 323 22.73 0.42 28.73
C MET A 323 23.91 0.23 29.67
N ILE A 324 24.10 -0.99 30.16
CA ILE A 324 25.27 -1.35 30.94
C ILE A 324 26.34 -1.86 29.97
N ARG A 325 27.48 -1.16 29.92
CA ARG A 325 28.62 -1.52 29.08
C ARG A 325 29.78 -2.03 29.95
N PRO A 326 30.03 -3.34 30.00
CA PRO A 326 31.18 -3.86 30.73
C PRO A 326 32.48 -3.44 30.05
N VAL A 327 33.43 -2.91 30.84
CA VAL A 327 34.74 -2.48 30.36
C VAL A 327 35.74 -3.58 30.72
N TYR A 328 36.36 -4.19 29.71
CA TYR A 328 37.39 -5.19 29.88
C TYR A 328 38.75 -4.56 30.18
N ASP A 329 39.33 -4.87 31.35
CA ASP A 329 40.68 -4.50 31.72
C ASP A 329 41.65 -5.63 31.38
N PRO A 330 42.53 -5.49 30.36
CA PRO A 330 43.40 -6.55 29.90
C PRO A 330 44.48 -6.90 30.92
N VAL A 331 44.89 -5.97 31.76
CA VAL A 331 45.94 -6.22 32.77
C VAL A 331 45.43 -7.08 33.89
N LYS A 332 44.29 -6.71 34.48
CA LYS A 332 43.63 -7.49 35.54
C LYS A 332 43.16 -8.83 35.02
N ALA A 333 42.56 -8.89 33.85
CA ALA A 333 42.09 -10.14 33.25
C ALA A 333 43.25 -11.08 32.93
N GLY A 334 44.39 -10.57 32.43
CA GLY A 334 45.58 -11.37 32.18
C GLY A 334 46.14 -11.99 33.45
N ALA A 335 46.15 -11.25 34.58
CA ALA A 335 46.59 -11.76 35.87
C ALA A 335 45.70 -12.94 36.40
N LEU A 336 44.42 -12.94 36.02
CA LEU A 336 43.42 -13.95 36.38
C LEU A 336 43.25 -15.04 35.33
N GLY A 337 43.94 -14.98 34.22
CA GLY A 337 43.79 -15.90 33.10
C GLY A 337 42.42 -15.83 32.38
N ILE A 338 41.67 -14.72 32.53
CA ILE A 338 40.34 -14.53 31.95
C ILE A 338 40.45 -13.82 30.61
N THR A 339 39.89 -14.42 29.58
CA THR A 339 39.80 -13.81 28.24
C THR A 339 38.56 -12.91 28.14
N LYS A 340 38.61 -11.94 27.22
CA LYS A 340 37.47 -11.07 26.90
C LYS A 340 36.22 -11.90 26.51
N ALA A 341 36.42 -13.01 25.80
CA ALA A 341 35.32 -13.89 25.40
C ALA A 341 34.65 -14.57 26.62
N GLN A 342 35.45 -15.03 27.58
CA GLN A 342 34.91 -15.64 28.84
C GLN A 342 34.14 -14.59 29.65
N MET A 343 34.65 -13.37 29.80
CA MET A 343 33.94 -12.29 30.49
C MET A 343 32.58 -12.01 29.82
N MET A 344 32.56 -11.87 28.49
CA MET A 344 31.32 -11.61 27.72
C MET A 344 30.34 -12.78 27.83
N GLN A 345 30.84 -14.00 27.84
CA GLN A 345 30.03 -15.21 28.04
C GLN A 345 29.38 -15.23 29.44
N SER A 346 30.13 -14.87 30.48
CA SER A 346 29.61 -14.78 31.85
C SER A 346 28.53 -13.72 31.99
N VAL A 347 28.74 -12.52 31.42
CA VAL A 347 27.74 -11.47 31.41
C VAL A 347 26.46 -11.93 30.68
N LYS A 348 26.64 -12.56 29.50
CA LYS A 348 25.52 -13.11 28.72
C LYS A 348 24.74 -14.20 29.47
N SER A 349 25.43 -15.09 30.22
CA SER A 349 24.75 -16.15 30.96
C SER A 349 23.86 -15.62 32.09
N ILE A 350 24.19 -14.43 32.62
CA ILE A 350 23.40 -13.78 33.66
C ILE A 350 22.20 -13.04 33.04
N SER A 351 22.40 -12.33 31.92
CA SER A 351 21.35 -11.54 31.27
C SER A 351 20.35 -12.43 30.52
N ASP A 352 20.82 -13.06 29.47
CA ASP A 352 19.99 -13.74 28.47
C ASP A 352 19.90 -15.25 28.73
N GLY A 353 20.86 -15.77 29.48
CA GLY A 353 21.09 -17.19 29.64
C GLY A 353 21.97 -17.80 28.53
N THR A 354 22.55 -18.94 28.81
CA THR A 354 23.38 -19.68 27.84
C THR A 354 22.58 -20.84 27.26
N PRO A 355 22.44 -20.95 25.93
CA PRO A 355 21.76 -22.06 25.30
C PRO A 355 22.58 -23.34 25.49
N VAL A 356 22.03 -24.31 26.21
CA VAL A 356 22.68 -25.61 26.54
C VAL A 356 22.11 -26.77 25.72
N GLY A 357 20.97 -26.57 25.04
CA GLY A 357 20.36 -27.61 24.22
C GLY A 357 19.10 -27.14 23.51
N ILE A 358 18.52 -28.05 22.76
CA ILE A 358 17.24 -27.84 22.08
C ILE A 358 16.31 -28.99 22.46
N TYR A 359 15.21 -28.66 23.10
CA TYR A 359 14.10 -29.57 23.29
C TYR A 359 13.22 -29.58 22.05
N ARG A 360 12.91 -30.73 21.52
CA ARG A 360 12.04 -30.90 20.35
C ARG A 360 10.67 -31.39 20.80
N ASP A 361 9.66 -30.56 20.58
CA ASP A 361 8.26 -30.90 20.80
C ASP A 361 7.56 -30.93 19.44
N ASN A 362 7.43 -32.10 18.87
CA ASN A 362 6.95 -32.33 17.50
C ASN A 362 7.75 -31.50 16.48
N GLU A 363 7.10 -30.50 15.85
CA GLU A 363 7.73 -29.60 14.88
C GLU A 363 8.42 -28.38 15.53
N LYS A 364 8.19 -28.14 16.83
CA LYS A 364 8.74 -27.01 17.56
C LYS A 364 10.13 -27.32 18.10
N LYS A 365 11.04 -26.38 17.87
CA LYS A 365 12.38 -26.41 18.51
C LYS A 365 12.39 -25.36 19.61
N VAL A 366 12.40 -25.82 20.85
CA VAL A 366 12.43 -24.98 22.05
C VAL A 366 13.86 -24.95 22.58
N PRO A 367 14.55 -23.79 22.59
CA PRO A 367 15.90 -23.70 23.15
C PRO A 367 15.84 -23.86 24.68
N VAL A 368 16.72 -24.71 25.22
CA VAL A 368 16.93 -24.83 26.66
C VAL A 368 18.00 -23.84 27.05
N LEU A 369 17.65 -22.86 27.90
CA LEU A 369 18.56 -21.83 28.39
C LEU A 369 18.94 -22.11 29.84
N LEU A 370 20.24 -22.15 30.10
CA LEU A 370 20.77 -22.16 31.46
C LEU A 370 20.94 -20.71 31.91
N LYS A 371 20.28 -20.32 32.99
CA LYS A 371 20.33 -19.00 33.58
C LYS A 371 20.60 -19.06 35.06
N SER A 372 21.38 -18.12 35.59
CA SER A 372 21.64 -18.05 37.04
C SER A 372 20.37 -17.62 37.76
N GLU A 373 19.99 -18.35 38.82
CA GLU A 373 18.82 -18.03 39.64
C GLU A 373 19.13 -16.87 40.58
N GLY A 374 18.16 -15.96 40.75
CA GLY A 374 18.21 -14.89 41.77
C GLY A 374 19.04 -13.65 41.39
N VAL A 375 19.61 -13.58 40.19
CA VAL A 375 20.33 -12.38 39.74
C VAL A 375 19.41 -11.46 38.96
N HIS A 376 18.89 -10.44 39.61
CA HIS A 376 18.21 -9.33 38.92
C HIS A 376 19.25 -8.26 38.57
N ILE A 377 19.55 -8.05 37.27
CA ILE A 377 20.56 -7.06 36.78
C ILE A 377 20.15 -5.62 37.01
N THR A 378 19.09 -5.34 37.74
CA THR A 378 18.66 -4.02 38.13
C THR A 378 19.59 -3.33 39.15
N ASP A 379 20.53 -4.06 39.75
CA ASP A 379 21.45 -3.49 40.74
C ASP A 379 22.91 -3.65 40.26
N GLU A 380 23.60 -2.53 40.05
CA GLU A 380 25.01 -2.46 39.62
C GLU A 380 25.94 -3.31 40.53
N ARG A 381 25.57 -3.53 41.80
CA ARG A 381 26.31 -4.31 42.75
C ARG A 381 26.44 -5.80 42.37
N TYR A 382 25.48 -6.35 41.63
CA TYR A 382 25.53 -7.77 41.20
C TYR A 382 26.51 -8.01 40.04
N LEU A 383 26.76 -6.98 39.20
CA LEU A 383 27.76 -7.09 38.13
C LEU A 383 29.19 -7.10 38.70
N GLY A 384 29.42 -6.47 39.84
CA GLY A 384 30.71 -6.55 40.56
C GLY A 384 30.95 -7.90 41.26
N ALA A 385 29.89 -8.58 41.68
CA ALA A 385 29.97 -9.87 42.40
C ALA A 385 30.24 -11.09 41.50
N VAL A 386 30.00 -10.96 40.19
CA VAL A 386 30.19 -12.09 39.20
C VAL A 386 31.66 -12.29 38.83
N SER A 387 32.57 -11.54 39.39
CA SER A 387 33.90 -11.45 38.81
C SER A 387 34.88 -12.56 39.21
N TYR A 388 34.70 -13.38 40.23
CA TYR A 388 35.90 -14.01 40.76
C TYR A 388 35.71 -15.36 41.50
N THR A 389 34.73 -16.17 41.15
CA THR A 389 34.74 -17.57 41.61
C THR A 389 34.78 -18.55 40.47
#